data_9c6ddb722e28a909af275f4c226b1436
#
_entry.id   9c6ddb722e28a909af275f4c226b1436
#
_cell.length_a   1.000
_cell.length_b   1.000
_cell.length_c   1.000
_cell.angle_alpha   90.00
_cell.angle_beta   90.00
_cell.angle_gamma   90.00
#
_symmetry.space_group_name_H-M   'P 1'
#
loop_
_entity.id
_entity.type
_entity.pdbx_description
1 polymer ?
#
loop_
_entity_poly.entity_id
_entity_poly.type
_entity_poly.pdbx_seq_one_letter_code
_entity_poly.pdbx_strand_id
1 'polypeptide(L)'
;DFCNIATGKPVAVDYAEPFKVAKNVKVMGLRYATVTGVARDDLEDGGAWLYAETTRQIHKMCPNTGVEMLVPDFKGVPEHVQKVIDAKPEVFAHNLETVPRIFRQIRPAFRYERSLDVITQAKEGGMVTKSNLILGMGETDDEIYEALCDLHDAGCDIITLTQYLRPGPLFHPIERWVKPQQFVDFANMAEE
;
A
#
# COMPACT_ATOMS: atom_id res chain seq x y z
N ASP A 1 -6.72 12.47 5.15
CA ASP A 1 -7.45 13.58 4.49
C ASP A 1 -6.93 13.92 3.09
N PHE A 2 -6.15 13.03 2.48
CA PHE A 2 -5.61 13.19 1.12
C PHE A 2 -6.34 12.35 0.06
N CYS A 3 -7.12 11.34 0.48
CA CYS A 3 -7.78 10.36 -0.37
C CYS A 3 -9.30 10.59 -0.41
N ASN A 4 -9.90 10.48 -1.61
CA ASN A 4 -11.34 10.67 -1.83
C ASN A 4 -12.14 9.36 -1.65
N ILE A 5 -11.77 8.52 -0.71
CA ILE A 5 -12.55 7.32 -0.37
C ILE A 5 -13.72 7.73 0.53
N ALA A 6 -14.92 7.30 0.18
CA ALA A 6 -16.10 7.49 1.03
C ALA A 6 -15.92 6.73 2.34
N THR A 7 -15.95 7.47 3.46
CA THR A 7 -15.95 6.90 4.79
C THR A 7 -17.38 6.62 5.23
N GLY A 8 -17.62 5.51 5.94
CA GLY A 8 -18.96 5.17 6.41
C GLY A 8 -19.03 3.76 6.97
N LYS A 9 -20.22 3.30 7.27
CA LYS A 9 -20.44 1.93 7.73
C LYS A 9 -20.18 0.97 6.56
N PRO A 10 -19.24 0.00 6.71
CA PRO A 10 -18.97 -0.96 5.66
C PRO A 10 -20.21 -1.78 5.28
N VAL A 11 -20.31 -2.13 4.00
CA VAL A 11 -21.30 -3.09 3.54
C VAL A 11 -20.96 -4.50 4.01
N ALA A 12 -21.96 -5.40 4.04
CA ALA A 12 -21.73 -6.80 4.35
C ALA A 12 -20.63 -7.41 3.44
N VAL A 13 -19.87 -8.35 3.99
CA VAL A 13 -18.82 -9.04 3.24
C VAL A 13 -19.43 -9.86 2.12
N ASP A 14 -18.95 -9.67 0.91
CA ASP A 14 -19.25 -10.57 -0.21
C ASP A 14 -18.14 -11.65 -0.29
N TYR A 15 -18.40 -12.80 0.27
CA TYR A 15 -17.47 -13.94 0.23
C TYR A 15 -17.16 -14.46 -1.19
N ALA A 16 -17.95 -14.06 -2.19
CA ALA A 16 -17.68 -14.35 -3.59
C ALA A 16 -16.81 -13.30 -4.29
N GLU A 17 -16.47 -12.20 -3.63
CA GLU A 17 -15.66 -11.11 -4.19
C GLU A 17 -14.29 -11.59 -4.69
N PRO A 18 -13.52 -12.42 -3.95
CA PRO A 18 -12.24 -12.95 -4.44
C PRO A 18 -12.37 -13.69 -5.77
N PHE A 19 -13.39 -14.50 -5.93
CA PHE A 19 -13.67 -15.20 -7.19
C PHE A 19 -14.03 -14.23 -8.32
N LYS A 20 -14.86 -13.22 -8.04
CA LYS A 20 -15.26 -12.20 -9.02
C LYS A 20 -14.08 -11.38 -9.51
N VAL A 21 -13.16 -10.99 -8.60
CA VAL A 21 -11.91 -10.29 -8.94
C VAL A 21 -11.05 -11.17 -9.85
N ALA A 22 -10.80 -12.42 -9.48
CA ALA A 22 -10.03 -13.35 -10.28
C ALA A 22 -10.63 -13.59 -11.68
N LYS A 23 -11.96 -13.68 -11.77
CA LYS A 23 -12.67 -13.77 -13.05
C LYS A 23 -12.45 -12.53 -13.92
N ASN A 24 -12.48 -11.34 -13.34
CA ASN A 24 -12.22 -10.10 -14.07
C ASN A 24 -10.76 -10.03 -14.57
N VAL A 25 -9.78 -10.38 -13.73
CA VAL A 25 -8.37 -10.51 -14.11
C VAL A 25 -8.21 -11.42 -15.34
N LYS A 26 -8.90 -12.58 -15.33
CA LYS A 26 -8.90 -13.52 -16.44
C LYS A 26 -9.51 -12.94 -17.72
N VAL A 27 -10.68 -12.29 -17.61
CA VAL A 27 -11.39 -11.69 -18.75
C VAL A 27 -10.56 -10.56 -19.37
N MET A 28 -9.86 -9.77 -18.55
CA MET A 28 -8.98 -8.69 -19.00
C MET A 28 -7.66 -9.20 -19.58
N GLY A 29 -7.32 -10.47 -19.39
CA GLY A 29 -6.08 -11.07 -19.91
C GLY A 29 -4.82 -10.44 -19.30
N LEU A 30 -4.86 -10.07 -18.03
CA LEU A 30 -3.75 -9.36 -17.37
C LEU A 30 -2.57 -10.29 -17.16
N ARG A 31 -1.36 -9.77 -17.43
CA ARG A 31 -0.09 -10.43 -17.08
C ARG A 31 0.36 -10.09 -15.66
N TYR A 32 -0.11 -8.95 -15.13
CA TYR A 32 0.16 -8.46 -13.79
C TYR A 32 -1.07 -7.69 -13.30
N ALA A 33 -1.47 -7.94 -12.07
CA ALA A 33 -2.63 -7.32 -11.45
C ALA A 33 -2.27 -6.73 -10.08
N THR A 34 -2.36 -5.42 -9.95
CA THR A 34 -2.34 -4.77 -8.63
C THR A 34 -3.76 -4.74 -8.08
N VAL A 35 -3.96 -5.37 -6.94
CA VAL A 35 -5.25 -5.43 -6.24
C VAL A 35 -5.15 -4.69 -4.93
N THR A 36 -6.13 -3.84 -4.67
CA THR A 36 -6.24 -3.11 -3.41
C THR A 36 -7.68 -3.14 -2.90
N GLY A 37 -7.88 -2.78 -1.66
CA GLY A 37 -9.19 -2.65 -1.03
C GLY A 37 -9.17 -1.59 0.06
N VAL A 38 -10.34 -1.30 0.60
CA VAL A 38 -10.48 -0.44 1.77
C VAL A 38 -10.18 -1.23 3.05
N ALA A 39 -9.73 -0.52 4.10
CA ALA A 39 -9.56 -1.12 5.42
C ALA A 39 -10.93 -1.64 5.95
N ARG A 40 -10.93 -2.83 6.50
CA ARG A 40 -12.10 -3.51 7.05
C ARG A 40 -11.91 -3.75 8.56
N ASP A 41 -11.72 -2.67 9.30
CA ASP A 41 -11.56 -2.70 10.77
C ASP A 41 -12.77 -3.26 11.52
N ASP A 42 -13.88 -3.44 10.80
CA ASP A 42 -15.09 -4.09 11.27
C ASP A 42 -15.01 -5.62 11.28
N LEU A 43 -14.01 -6.20 10.58
CA LEU A 43 -13.77 -7.64 10.53
C LEU A 43 -12.71 -8.04 11.55
N GLU A 44 -12.84 -9.25 12.09
CA GLU A 44 -11.95 -9.80 13.11
C GLU A 44 -10.48 -9.79 12.66
N ASP A 45 -10.24 -10.12 11.38
CA ASP A 45 -8.89 -10.15 10.81
C ASP A 45 -8.55 -8.91 9.95
N GLY A 46 -9.27 -7.80 10.13
CA GLY A 46 -9.06 -6.58 9.35
C GLY A 46 -9.27 -6.77 7.83
N GLY A 47 -9.89 -7.86 7.42
CA GLY A 47 -10.10 -8.23 6.03
C GLY A 47 -8.93 -8.99 5.38
N ALA A 48 -7.93 -9.44 6.15
CA ALA A 48 -6.76 -10.15 5.64
C ALA A 48 -7.13 -11.41 4.83
N TRP A 49 -8.20 -12.11 5.22
CA TRP A 49 -8.72 -13.25 4.46
C TRP A 49 -9.12 -12.87 3.03
N LEU A 50 -9.76 -11.73 2.84
CA LEU A 50 -10.20 -11.27 1.51
C LEU A 50 -9.01 -11.08 0.56
N TYR A 51 -7.93 -10.45 1.04
CA TYR A 51 -6.70 -10.24 0.28
C TYR A 51 -6.02 -11.58 -0.04
N ALA A 52 -5.87 -12.44 0.97
CA ALA A 52 -5.26 -13.75 0.80
C ALA A 52 -6.05 -14.65 -0.17
N GLU A 53 -7.37 -14.71 -0.02
CA GLU A 53 -8.20 -15.52 -0.91
C GLU A 53 -8.26 -14.96 -2.33
N THR A 54 -8.26 -13.64 -2.49
CA THR A 54 -8.17 -13.00 -3.82
C THR A 54 -6.88 -13.42 -4.55
N THR A 55 -5.74 -13.40 -3.87
CA THR A 55 -4.46 -13.87 -4.41
C THR A 55 -4.57 -15.34 -4.86
N ARG A 56 -5.08 -16.23 -4.00
CA ARG A 56 -5.24 -17.66 -4.31
C ARG A 56 -6.17 -17.89 -5.50
N GLN A 57 -7.28 -17.16 -5.59
CA GLN A 57 -8.24 -17.28 -6.70
C GLN A 57 -7.63 -16.78 -8.03
N ILE A 58 -6.83 -15.70 -8.01
CA ILE A 58 -6.13 -15.23 -9.20
C ILE A 58 -5.12 -16.27 -9.65
N HIS A 59 -4.25 -16.77 -8.77
CA HIS A 59 -3.27 -17.79 -9.12
C HIS A 59 -3.92 -19.08 -9.67
N LYS A 60 -5.05 -19.48 -9.08
CA LYS A 60 -5.82 -20.65 -9.55
C LYS A 60 -6.38 -20.48 -10.97
N MET A 61 -6.91 -19.28 -11.28
CA MET A 61 -7.55 -19.01 -12.58
C MET A 61 -6.56 -18.54 -13.64
N CYS A 62 -5.50 -17.88 -13.24
CA CYS A 62 -4.54 -17.18 -14.09
C CYS A 62 -3.11 -17.47 -13.59
N PRO A 63 -2.60 -18.70 -13.72
CA PRO A 63 -1.34 -19.13 -13.10
C PRO A 63 -0.09 -18.40 -13.63
N ASN A 64 -0.21 -17.65 -14.71
CA ASN A 64 0.87 -16.85 -15.30
C ASN A 64 0.71 -15.34 -15.04
N THR A 65 -0.24 -14.94 -14.19
CA THR A 65 -0.47 -13.54 -13.84
C THR A 65 0.19 -13.25 -12.49
N GLY A 66 1.15 -12.32 -12.46
CA GLY A 66 1.71 -11.81 -11.20
C GLY A 66 0.69 -10.98 -10.43
N VAL A 67 0.69 -11.09 -9.12
CA VAL A 67 -0.22 -10.38 -8.21
C VAL A 67 0.56 -9.47 -7.28
N GLU A 68 0.26 -8.18 -7.33
CA GLU A 68 0.64 -7.21 -6.30
C GLU A 68 -0.56 -6.99 -5.38
N MET A 69 -0.38 -7.26 -4.11
CA MET A 69 -1.45 -7.08 -3.13
C MET A 69 -1.15 -5.85 -2.26
N LEU A 70 -1.85 -4.76 -2.50
CA LEU A 70 -1.76 -3.53 -1.70
C LEU A 70 -2.74 -3.59 -0.54
N VAL A 71 -2.21 -3.74 0.66
CA VAL A 71 -2.96 -4.02 1.89
C VAL A 71 -2.95 -2.86 2.87
N PRO A 72 -3.93 -2.76 3.79
CA PRO A 72 -3.86 -1.90 4.97
C PRO A 72 -2.83 -2.45 5.98
N ASP A 73 -2.61 -1.72 7.09
CA ASP A 73 -1.67 -2.14 8.11
C ASP A 73 -2.18 -3.25 9.05
N PHE A 74 -3.42 -3.70 8.91
CA PHE A 74 -4.08 -4.69 9.77
C PHE A 74 -3.86 -4.44 11.27
N LYS A 75 -3.73 -3.17 11.67
CA LYS A 75 -3.38 -2.73 13.04
C LYS A 75 -2.03 -3.29 13.54
N GLY A 76 -1.18 -3.76 12.64
CA GLY A 76 0.11 -4.37 12.92
C GLY A 76 0.03 -5.78 13.51
N VAL A 77 -1.13 -6.46 13.42
CA VAL A 77 -1.31 -7.81 13.96
C VAL A 77 -0.58 -8.83 13.08
N PRO A 78 0.48 -9.51 13.60
CA PRO A 78 1.33 -10.37 12.77
C PRO A 78 0.57 -11.51 12.08
N GLU A 79 -0.41 -12.11 12.75
CA GLU A 79 -1.21 -13.20 12.21
C GLU A 79 -2.04 -12.78 10.98
N HIS A 80 -2.44 -11.52 10.92
CA HIS A 80 -3.19 -10.97 9.78
C HIS A 80 -2.25 -10.70 8.61
N VAL A 81 -1.08 -10.14 8.86
CA VAL A 81 -0.03 -9.94 7.84
C VAL A 81 0.41 -11.30 7.29
N GLN A 82 0.70 -12.27 8.18
CA GLN A 82 1.12 -13.63 7.81
C GLN A 82 0.08 -14.32 6.91
N LYS A 83 -1.22 -14.13 7.16
CA LYS A 83 -2.29 -14.70 6.34
C LYS A 83 -2.19 -14.29 4.86
N VAL A 84 -1.78 -13.05 4.59
CA VAL A 84 -1.55 -12.55 3.22
C VAL A 84 -0.24 -13.09 2.66
N ILE A 85 0.83 -13.14 3.46
CA ILE A 85 2.13 -13.72 3.09
C ILE A 85 1.96 -15.18 2.66
N ASP A 86 1.18 -15.97 3.40
CA ASP A 86 0.90 -17.38 3.10
C ASP A 86 0.15 -17.60 1.77
N ALA A 87 -0.53 -16.59 1.27
CA ALA A 87 -1.14 -16.62 -0.05
C ALA A 87 -0.13 -16.39 -1.20
N LYS A 88 1.09 -15.94 -0.87
CA LYS A 88 2.24 -15.74 -1.76
C LYS A 88 1.95 -14.82 -2.95
N PRO A 89 1.47 -13.57 -2.75
CA PRO A 89 1.49 -12.62 -3.85
C PRO A 89 2.93 -12.41 -4.32
N GLU A 90 3.14 -12.06 -5.59
CA GLU A 90 4.47 -11.74 -6.11
C GLU A 90 5.06 -10.47 -5.48
N VAL A 91 4.19 -9.52 -5.12
CA VAL A 91 4.57 -8.30 -4.40
C VAL A 91 3.58 -8.06 -3.26
N PHE A 92 4.10 -7.88 -2.06
CA PHE A 92 3.35 -7.39 -0.90
C PHE A 92 3.55 -5.88 -0.80
N ALA A 93 2.50 -5.11 -0.98
CA ALA A 93 2.56 -3.66 -0.94
C ALA A 93 1.81 -3.10 0.28
N HIS A 94 2.44 -2.15 0.97
CA HIS A 94 1.80 -1.33 1.98
C HIS A 94 2.33 0.10 1.89
N ASN A 95 1.43 1.06 1.68
CA ASN A 95 1.78 2.44 1.44
C ASN A 95 2.12 3.20 2.72
N LEU A 96 3.29 3.83 2.78
CA LEU A 96 3.68 4.77 3.84
C LEU A 96 3.02 6.14 3.63
N GLU A 97 2.94 6.59 2.40
CA GLU A 97 2.31 7.80 1.88
C GLU A 97 3.07 9.09 2.18
N THR A 98 3.55 9.34 3.40
CA THR A 98 4.18 10.60 3.78
C THR A 98 5.17 10.46 4.94
N VAL A 99 5.83 11.56 5.29
CA VAL A 99 6.89 11.65 6.31
C VAL A 99 6.34 11.74 7.74
N PRO A 100 7.13 11.41 8.79
CA PRO A 100 6.66 11.32 10.19
C PRO A 100 5.95 12.59 10.68
N ARG A 101 6.52 13.79 10.43
CA ARG A 101 6.01 15.06 10.98
C ARG A 101 4.56 15.33 10.60
N ILE A 102 4.17 15.05 9.35
CA ILE A 102 2.81 15.30 8.87
C ILE A 102 1.94 14.04 8.82
N PHE A 103 2.50 12.87 9.15
CA PHE A 103 1.83 11.59 9.01
C PHE A 103 0.46 11.56 9.70
N ARG A 104 0.40 12.00 10.96
CA ARG A 104 -0.85 11.97 11.74
C ARG A 104 -1.93 12.89 11.18
N GLN A 105 -1.53 13.98 10.52
CA GLN A 105 -2.46 14.89 9.85
C GLN A 105 -3.01 14.26 8.57
N ILE A 106 -2.15 13.60 7.79
CA ILE A 106 -2.50 13.03 6.48
C ILE A 106 -3.22 11.68 6.63
N ARG A 107 -2.74 10.83 7.56
CA ARG A 107 -3.22 9.45 7.80
C ARG A 107 -3.62 9.23 9.28
N PRO A 108 -4.67 9.89 9.80
CA PRO A 108 -5.01 9.85 11.23
C PRO A 108 -5.35 8.45 11.76
N ALA A 109 -5.82 7.53 10.91
CA ALA A 109 -6.18 6.16 11.29
C ALA A 109 -4.97 5.21 11.35
N PHE A 110 -3.81 5.63 10.81
CA PHE A 110 -2.60 4.82 10.72
C PHE A 110 -1.50 5.35 11.64
N ARG A 111 -0.40 4.62 11.73
CA ARG A 111 0.81 5.05 12.45
C ARG A 111 2.03 4.78 11.57
N TYR A 112 2.98 5.70 11.57
CA TYR A 112 4.17 5.65 10.75
C TYR A 112 5.01 4.39 11.03
N GLU A 113 5.35 4.19 12.28
CA GLU A 113 6.16 3.06 12.75
C GLU A 113 5.47 1.72 12.47
N ARG A 114 4.16 1.67 12.64
CA ARG A 114 3.37 0.45 12.34
C ARG A 114 3.34 0.15 10.84
N SER A 115 3.34 1.16 10.00
CA SER A 115 3.42 0.97 8.55
C SER A 115 4.78 0.39 8.13
N LEU A 116 5.87 0.85 8.76
CA LEU A 116 7.20 0.27 8.55
C LEU A 116 7.27 -1.17 9.06
N ASP A 117 6.73 -1.43 10.26
CA ASP A 117 6.69 -2.77 10.85
C ASP A 117 5.98 -3.80 9.97
N VAL A 118 4.86 -3.43 9.34
CA VAL A 118 4.15 -4.31 8.37
C VAL A 118 5.03 -4.65 7.15
N ILE A 119 5.83 -3.69 6.67
CA ILE A 119 6.78 -3.93 5.58
C ILE A 119 7.88 -4.89 6.04
N THR A 120 8.43 -4.67 7.24
CA THR A 120 9.44 -5.53 7.85
C THR A 120 8.92 -6.96 8.00
N GLN A 121 7.72 -7.15 8.54
CA GLN A 121 7.10 -8.47 8.68
C GLN A 121 6.95 -9.18 7.31
N ALA A 122 6.54 -8.45 6.27
CA ALA A 122 6.42 -9.02 4.93
C ALA A 122 7.78 -9.40 4.35
N LYS A 123 8.81 -8.58 4.56
CA LYS A 123 10.19 -8.86 4.14
C LYS A 123 10.77 -10.08 4.84
N GLU A 124 10.61 -10.18 6.16
CA GLU A 124 11.01 -11.36 6.94
C GLU A 124 10.27 -12.62 6.52
N GLY A 125 9.00 -12.47 6.08
CA GLY A 125 8.21 -13.54 5.47
C GLY A 125 8.62 -13.93 4.05
N GLY A 126 9.69 -13.32 3.51
CA GLY A 126 10.27 -13.65 2.20
C GLY A 126 9.56 -13.02 1.00
N MET A 127 8.74 -11.99 1.21
CA MET A 127 8.05 -11.28 0.13
C MET A 127 8.96 -10.25 -0.55
N VAL A 128 8.70 -9.98 -1.83
CA VAL A 128 9.12 -8.72 -2.45
C VAL A 128 8.17 -7.64 -1.93
N THR A 129 8.74 -6.63 -1.31
CA THR A 129 8.00 -5.58 -0.61
C THR A 129 7.95 -4.29 -1.42
N LYS A 130 6.83 -3.58 -1.31
CA LYS A 130 6.65 -2.30 -2.00
C LYS A 130 5.96 -1.28 -1.10
N SER A 131 6.40 -0.03 -1.23
CA SER A 131 5.77 1.13 -0.57
C SER A 131 5.78 2.36 -1.48
N ASN A 132 5.30 3.49 -0.95
CA ASN A 132 5.29 4.75 -1.68
C ASN A 132 5.48 5.96 -0.75
N LEU A 133 5.85 7.09 -1.37
CA LEU A 133 5.68 8.42 -0.82
C LEU A 133 4.95 9.29 -1.84
N ILE A 134 3.97 10.05 -1.37
CA ILE A 134 3.25 11.06 -2.15
C ILE A 134 3.78 12.43 -1.74
N LEU A 135 4.38 13.14 -2.70
CA LEU A 135 5.11 14.37 -2.46
C LEU A 135 4.27 15.59 -2.78
N GLY A 136 4.48 16.68 -2.05
CA GLY A 136 3.79 17.96 -2.24
C GLY A 136 2.71 18.24 -1.20
N MET A 137 2.73 17.53 -0.06
CA MET A 137 1.81 17.71 1.07
C MET A 137 2.41 18.51 2.22
N GLY A 138 3.61 19.11 2.04
CA GLY A 138 4.28 19.96 3.03
C GLY A 138 5.52 19.34 3.67
N GLU A 139 5.98 18.20 3.19
CA GLU A 139 7.26 17.59 3.55
C GLU A 139 8.45 18.41 2.99
N THR A 140 9.60 18.37 3.66
CA THR A 140 10.88 18.88 3.16
C THR A 140 11.66 17.80 2.44
N ASP A 141 12.70 18.20 1.67
CA ASP A 141 13.55 17.24 0.95
C ASP A 141 14.36 16.36 1.93
N ASP A 142 14.81 16.93 3.06
CA ASP A 142 15.49 16.17 4.11
C ASP A 142 14.57 15.11 4.74
N GLU A 143 13.30 15.46 5.01
CA GLU A 143 12.32 14.53 5.55
C GLU A 143 11.97 13.41 4.56
N ILE A 144 11.97 13.69 3.25
CA ILE A 144 11.80 12.67 2.21
C ILE A 144 12.97 11.69 2.25
N TYR A 145 14.19 12.20 2.34
CA TYR A 145 15.39 11.37 2.43
C TYR A 145 15.36 10.47 3.68
N GLU A 146 15.05 11.04 4.85
CA GLU A 146 14.88 10.25 6.09
C GLU A 146 13.82 9.14 5.93
N ALA A 147 12.68 9.44 5.31
CA ALA A 147 11.64 8.45 5.07
C ALA A 147 12.04 7.36 4.06
N LEU A 148 12.90 7.68 3.09
CA LEU A 148 13.51 6.70 2.18
C LEU A 148 14.47 5.77 2.94
N CYS A 149 15.30 6.31 3.87
CA CYS A 149 16.14 5.52 4.75
C CYS A 149 15.31 4.60 5.66
N ASP A 150 14.22 5.09 6.26
CA ASP A 150 13.33 4.29 7.09
C ASP A 150 12.70 3.12 6.30
N LEU A 151 12.30 3.36 5.04
CA LEU A 151 11.79 2.32 4.15
C LEU A 151 12.86 1.30 3.77
N HIS A 152 14.10 1.75 3.51
CA HIS A 152 15.24 0.86 3.26
C HIS A 152 15.49 -0.04 4.48
N ASP A 153 15.56 0.53 5.67
CA ASP A 153 15.81 -0.19 6.92
C ASP A 153 14.69 -1.18 7.25
N ALA A 154 13.45 -0.85 6.88
CA ALA A 154 12.31 -1.77 6.96
C ALA A 154 12.37 -2.91 5.92
N GLY A 155 13.32 -2.88 4.99
CA GLY A 155 13.49 -3.89 3.94
C GLY A 155 12.54 -3.72 2.76
N CYS A 156 12.19 -2.49 2.39
CA CYS A 156 11.37 -2.20 1.23
C CYS A 156 12.18 -2.35 -0.06
N ASP A 157 11.74 -3.24 -0.97
CA ASP A 157 12.45 -3.52 -2.23
C ASP A 157 12.09 -2.54 -3.34
N ILE A 158 10.86 -2.02 -3.33
CA ILE A 158 10.34 -1.15 -4.39
C ILE A 158 9.68 0.08 -3.76
N ILE A 159 10.15 1.27 -4.12
CA ILE A 159 9.56 2.53 -3.66
C ILE A 159 9.01 3.31 -4.86
N THR A 160 7.77 3.76 -4.76
CA THR A 160 7.15 4.63 -5.76
C THR A 160 7.03 6.05 -5.21
N LEU A 161 7.54 7.03 -5.94
CA LEU A 161 7.39 8.45 -5.62
C LEU A 161 6.38 9.09 -6.58
N THR A 162 5.36 9.76 -6.05
CA THR A 162 4.33 10.40 -6.87
C THR A 162 4.01 11.82 -6.39
N GLN A 163 3.50 12.66 -7.28
CA GLN A 163 2.97 13.98 -6.93
C GLN A 163 1.59 13.86 -6.32
N TYR A 164 1.35 14.52 -5.20
CA TYR A 164 0.01 14.70 -4.66
C TYR A 164 -0.88 15.50 -5.60
N LEU A 165 -2.02 14.93 -5.96
CA LEU A 165 -3.07 15.60 -6.74
C LEU A 165 -4.31 15.72 -5.86
N ARG A 166 -4.64 16.95 -5.46
CA ARG A 166 -5.76 17.24 -4.56
C ARG A 166 -7.09 16.80 -5.16
N PRO A 167 -7.86 15.89 -4.55
CA PRO A 167 -9.11 15.41 -5.11
C PRO A 167 -10.23 16.47 -5.12
N GLY A 168 -10.15 17.47 -4.25
CA GLY A 168 -11.15 18.53 -4.16
C GLY A 168 -10.85 19.52 -3.03
N PRO A 169 -11.62 20.63 -2.93
CA PRO A 169 -11.30 21.74 -2.03
C PRO A 169 -11.38 21.41 -0.52
N LEU A 170 -12.01 20.29 -0.16
CA LEU A 170 -12.13 19.83 1.25
C LEU A 170 -10.95 18.97 1.70
N PHE A 171 -10.07 18.55 0.78
CA PHE A 171 -8.90 17.73 1.07
C PHE A 171 -7.66 18.59 1.35
N HIS A 172 -6.60 17.98 1.82
CA HIS A 172 -5.32 18.62 2.09
C HIS A 172 -4.87 19.46 0.86
N PRO A 173 -4.41 20.72 1.03
CA PRO A 173 -3.94 21.53 -0.09
C PRO A 173 -2.66 20.94 -0.70
N ILE A 174 -2.40 21.29 -1.98
CA ILE A 174 -1.08 21.06 -2.57
C ILE A 174 -0.16 22.16 -2.05
N GLU A 175 0.86 21.79 -1.25
CA GLU A 175 1.81 22.74 -0.65
C GLU A 175 2.94 23.08 -1.64
N ARG A 176 3.32 22.11 -2.49
CA ARG A 176 4.28 22.35 -3.59
C ARG A 176 4.05 21.43 -4.77
N TRP A 177 4.46 21.89 -5.94
CA TRP A 177 4.62 21.08 -7.13
C TRP A 177 6.09 20.67 -7.24
N VAL A 178 6.35 19.39 -7.07
CA VAL A 178 7.71 18.81 -7.16
C VAL A 178 8.15 18.81 -8.62
N LYS A 179 9.34 19.32 -8.90
CA LYS A 179 9.87 19.37 -10.25
C LYS A 179 10.25 17.98 -10.75
N PRO A 180 10.09 17.66 -12.05
CA PRO A 180 10.49 16.36 -12.59
C PRO A 180 11.92 15.93 -12.23
N GLN A 181 12.87 16.88 -12.22
CA GLN A 181 14.25 16.57 -11.85
C GLN A 181 14.38 16.11 -10.40
N GLN A 182 13.59 16.66 -9.47
CA GLN A 182 13.64 16.24 -8.06
C GLN A 182 13.19 14.78 -7.88
N PHE A 183 12.25 14.27 -8.70
CA PHE A 183 11.91 12.84 -8.66
C PHE A 183 13.09 11.96 -9.09
N VAL A 184 13.87 12.41 -10.07
CA VAL A 184 15.11 11.71 -10.48
C VAL A 184 16.13 11.75 -9.36
N ASP A 185 16.30 12.92 -8.72
CA ASP A 185 17.26 13.10 -7.63
C ASP A 185 16.90 12.18 -6.43
N PHE A 186 15.62 12.12 -6.05
CA PHE A 186 15.15 11.22 -4.99
C PHE A 186 15.25 9.73 -5.39
N ALA A 187 15.03 9.38 -6.66
CA ALA A 187 15.22 8.00 -7.11
C ALA A 187 16.70 7.58 -6.99
N ASN A 188 17.62 8.45 -7.38
CA ASN A 188 19.06 8.19 -7.23
C ASN A 188 19.45 8.03 -5.75
N MET A 189 18.91 8.87 -4.85
CA MET A 189 19.14 8.75 -3.41
C MET A 189 18.62 7.43 -2.83
N ALA A 190 17.52 6.91 -3.36
CA ALA A 190 16.95 5.64 -2.91
C ALA A 190 17.72 4.41 -3.42
N GLU A 191 18.55 4.56 -4.47
CA GLU A 191 19.38 3.49 -5.03
C GLU A 191 20.78 3.42 -4.36
N GLU A 192 21.21 4.48 -3.64
CA GLU A 192 22.47 4.55 -2.87
C GLU A 192 22.35 3.83 -1.51
#